data_795a88934fe17ea6ffbf6c155df1b79b
#
_entry.id   795a88934fe17ea6ffbf6c155df1b79b
#
_cell.length_a   1.000
_cell.length_b   1.000
_cell.length_c   1.000
_cell.angle_alpha   90.00
_cell.angle_beta   90.00
_cell.angle_gamma   90.00
#
_symmetry.space_group_name_H-M   'P 1'
#
loop_
_entity.id
_entity.type
_entity.pdbx_description
1 polymer ?
#
loop_
_entity_poly.entity_id
_entity_poly.type
_entity_poly.pdbx_seq_one_letter_code
_entity_poly.pdbx_strand_id
1 'polypeptide(L)'
;MAAEWLIGQRHRVTLHARHAARAEEVRRAVPEAEAVVIGDVSTLQGMRAVAEQVNALGHFDAVIHNVGIGPGEPRRVETADGLSQMFAVNVLAPYLLTALMAPPQRLVYLSSGMHRSGHADLTDAQWRARRWNGSQAYSDSKLLDVLLAFAVARRWPRMLSNALEPGWVATRMGGPGAPDDLALGSATQAWLAASDDPDARVSGRYFYHQQPQRVHPDAHREELQDALLDYCAQLSGLALPAA
;
A
#
# COMPACT_ATOMS: atom_id res chain seq x y z
N MET A 1 -9.99 10.56 7.61
CA MET A 1 -8.88 10.68 8.59
C MET A 1 -7.59 11.20 7.94
N ALA A 2 -6.68 10.38 7.30
CA ALA A 2 -5.49 10.96 6.63
C ALA A 2 -5.85 11.98 5.54
N ALA A 3 -6.85 11.67 4.70
CA ALA A 3 -7.35 12.59 3.69
C ALA A 3 -7.88 13.90 4.27
N GLU A 4 -8.71 13.83 5.30
CA GLU A 4 -9.26 15.01 5.99
C GLU A 4 -8.16 15.85 6.64
N TRP A 5 -7.15 15.17 7.23
CA TRP A 5 -5.99 15.87 7.79
C TRP A 5 -5.21 16.61 6.69
N LEU A 6 -4.94 15.96 5.55
CA LEU A 6 -4.24 16.58 4.42
C LEU A 6 -5.05 17.75 3.84
N ILE A 7 -6.36 17.59 3.68
CA ILE A 7 -7.26 18.66 3.21
C ILE A 7 -7.26 19.84 4.19
N GLY A 8 -7.31 19.56 5.49
CA GLY A 8 -7.21 20.59 6.54
C GLY A 8 -5.89 21.38 6.50
N GLN A 9 -4.82 20.77 5.97
CA GLN A 9 -3.53 21.41 5.69
C GLN A 9 -3.48 22.05 4.28
N ARG A 10 -4.63 22.14 3.59
CA ARG A 10 -4.79 22.74 2.24
C ARG A 10 -4.11 21.95 1.11
N HIS A 11 -3.87 20.65 1.31
CA HIS A 11 -3.45 19.79 0.21
C HIS A 11 -4.66 19.38 -0.66
N ARG A 12 -4.43 19.26 -1.97
CA ARG A 12 -5.40 18.71 -2.90
C ARG A 12 -5.34 17.18 -2.81
N VAL A 13 -6.48 16.55 -2.52
CA VAL A 13 -6.52 15.10 -2.27
C VAL A 13 -7.47 14.42 -3.25
N THR A 14 -6.95 13.45 -3.99
CA THR A 14 -7.73 12.52 -4.80
C THR A 14 -7.87 11.20 -4.03
N LEU A 15 -9.10 10.69 -3.95
CA LEU A 15 -9.41 9.44 -3.27
C LEU A 15 -9.65 8.32 -4.26
N HIS A 16 -9.48 7.09 -3.80
CA HIS A 16 -9.80 5.89 -4.55
C HIS A 16 -11.04 5.18 -3.96
N ALA A 17 -11.90 4.68 -4.83
CA ALA A 17 -13.02 3.82 -4.47
C ALA A 17 -13.07 2.58 -5.38
N ARG A 18 -13.42 1.43 -4.81
CA ARG A 18 -13.49 0.16 -5.53
C ARG A 18 -14.54 0.14 -6.64
N HIS A 19 -15.69 0.80 -6.43
CA HIS A 19 -16.82 0.85 -7.35
C HIS A 19 -17.65 2.12 -7.14
N ALA A 20 -18.54 2.45 -8.10
CA ALA A 20 -19.31 3.69 -8.11
C ALA A 20 -20.09 3.95 -6.84
N ALA A 21 -20.80 2.96 -6.29
CA ALA A 21 -21.54 3.13 -5.04
C ALA A 21 -20.63 3.54 -3.87
N ARG A 22 -19.42 2.94 -3.79
CA ARG A 22 -18.44 3.35 -2.78
C ARG A 22 -17.90 4.75 -3.03
N ALA A 23 -17.74 5.15 -4.29
CA ALA A 23 -17.34 6.51 -4.63
C ALA A 23 -18.34 7.56 -4.14
N GLU A 24 -19.63 7.29 -4.27
CA GLU A 24 -20.68 8.18 -3.73
C GLU A 24 -20.66 8.28 -2.19
N GLU A 25 -20.36 7.17 -1.51
CA GLU A 25 -20.17 7.20 -0.05
C GLU A 25 -18.94 8.04 0.34
N VAL A 26 -17.84 7.87 -0.39
CA VAL A 26 -16.59 8.60 -0.16
C VAL A 26 -16.77 10.10 -0.41
N ARG A 27 -17.43 10.50 -1.51
CA ARG A 27 -17.74 11.91 -1.81
C ARG A 27 -18.59 12.56 -0.73
N ARG A 28 -19.54 11.82 -0.16
CA ARG A 28 -20.35 12.33 0.95
C ARG A 28 -19.59 12.44 2.26
N ALA A 29 -18.66 11.53 2.50
CA ALA A 29 -17.85 11.52 3.71
C ALA A 29 -16.70 12.56 3.69
N VAL A 30 -16.15 12.85 2.51
CA VAL A 30 -15.04 13.79 2.32
C VAL A 30 -15.37 14.68 1.11
N PRO A 31 -16.34 15.60 1.23
CA PRO A 31 -16.82 16.43 0.12
C PRO A 31 -15.78 17.39 -0.45
N GLU A 32 -14.75 17.71 0.34
CA GLU A 32 -13.63 18.58 -0.06
C GLU A 32 -12.56 17.84 -0.87
N ALA A 33 -12.68 16.53 -1.06
CA ALA A 33 -11.76 15.80 -1.94
C ALA A 33 -11.90 16.30 -3.38
N GLU A 34 -10.77 16.55 -4.04
CA GLU A 34 -10.75 17.11 -5.39
C GLU A 34 -11.36 16.15 -6.42
N ALA A 35 -11.06 14.87 -6.29
CA ALA A 35 -11.57 13.83 -7.17
C ALA A 35 -11.68 12.46 -6.45
N VAL A 36 -12.46 11.55 -7.04
CA VAL A 36 -12.51 10.14 -6.66
C VAL A 36 -12.31 9.31 -7.91
N VAL A 37 -11.20 8.57 -7.98
CA VAL A 37 -10.94 7.57 -9.03
C VAL A 37 -11.57 6.24 -8.65
N ILE A 38 -12.03 5.48 -9.64
CA ILE A 38 -12.82 4.26 -9.41
C ILE A 38 -12.18 3.07 -10.12
N GLY A 39 -11.95 1.99 -9.38
CA GLY A 39 -11.50 0.71 -9.96
C GLY A 39 -11.27 -0.35 -8.91
N ASP A 40 -11.53 -1.61 -9.27
CA ASP A 40 -11.27 -2.74 -8.38
C ASP A 40 -9.80 -3.18 -8.49
N VAL A 41 -8.99 -2.75 -7.53
CA VAL A 41 -7.56 -3.10 -7.48
C VAL A 41 -7.30 -4.57 -7.07
N SER A 42 -8.31 -5.41 -7.01
CA SER A 42 -8.12 -6.86 -6.95
C SER A 42 -7.87 -7.48 -8.34
N THR A 43 -8.02 -6.70 -9.42
CA THR A 43 -7.82 -7.14 -10.80
C THR A 43 -6.80 -6.27 -11.55
N LEU A 44 -6.03 -6.88 -12.46
CA LEU A 44 -5.07 -6.16 -13.29
C LEU A 44 -5.74 -5.06 -14.13
N GLN A 45 -6.95 -5.34 -14.67
CA GLN A 45 -7.72 -4.34 -15.40
C GLN A 45 -8.08 -3.14 -14.51
N GLY A 46 -8.57 -3.40 -13.30
CA GLY A 46 -8.95 -2.34 -12.38
C GLY A 46 -7.75 -1.51 -11.90
N MET A 47 -6.60 -2.15 -11.65
CA MET A 47 -5.35 -1.45 -11.32
C MET A 47 -4.92 -0.49 -12.46
N ARG A 48 -4.96 -0.96 -13.73
CA ARG A 48 -4.66 -0.14 -14.91
C ARG A 48 -5.65 1.02 -15.05
N ALA A 49 -6.94 0.76 -14.91
CA ALA A 49 -7.98 1.79 -15.00
C ALA A 49 -7.83 2.88 -13.92
N VAL A 50 -7.40 2.50 -12.69
CA VAL A 50 -7.08 3.48 -11.63
C VAL A 50 -5.87 4.33 -12.03
N ALA A 51 -4.79 3.70 -12.50
CA ALA A 51 -3.59 4.44 -12.91
C ALA A 51 -3.87 5.41 -14.08
N GLU A 52 -4.65 4.99 -15.06
CA GLU A 52 -5.09 5.85 -16.18
C GLU A 52 -5.85 7.08 -15.71
N GLN A 53 -6.83 6.89 -14.80
CA GLN A 53 -7.58 8.01 -14.22
C GLN A 53 -6.69 8.95 -13.42
N VAL A 54 -5.76 8.40 -12.61
CA VAL A 54 -4.81 9.21 -11.84
C VAL A 54 -3.92 10.03 -12.77
N ASN A 55 -3.35 9.41 -13.81
CA ASN A 55 -2.49 10.10 -14.78
C ASN A 55 -3.25 11.18 -15.56
N ALA A 56 -4.54 10.98 -15.86
CA ALA A 56 -5.40 11.96 -16.51
C ALA A 56 -5.67 13.21 -15.64
N LEU A 57 -5.61 13.07 -14.31
CA LEU A 57 -5.75 14.19 -13.36
C LEU A 57 -4.46 15.02 -13.24
N GLY A 58 -3.33 14.50 -13.71
CA GLY A 58 -2.04 15.19 -13.71
C GLY A 58 -1.02 14.57 -12.77
N HIS A 59 -0.04 15.38 -12.35
CA HIS A 59 1.05 14.93 -11.47
C HIS A 59 0.65 15.04 -9.99
N PHE A 60 1.04 14.04 -9.22
CA PHE A 60 0.84 14.00 -7.77
C PHE A 60 2.20 14.08 -7.05
N ASP A 61 2.29 14.87 -5.99
CA ASP A 61 3.49 14.97 -5.17
C ASP A 61 3.68 13.74 -4.30
N ALA A 62 2.58 13.13 -3.85
CA ALA A 62 2.60 11.95 -3.00
C ALA A 62 1.50 10.95 -3.36
N VAL A 63 1.79 9.66 -3.19
CA VAL A 63 0.81 8.57 -3.27
C VAL A 63 0.87 7.73 -2.01
N ILE A 64 -0.28 7.49 -1.41
CA ILE A 64 -0.45 6.62 -0.24
C ILE A 64 -1.15 5.33 -0.69
N HIS A 65 -0.44 4.23 -0.73
CA HIS A 65 -0.97 2.90 -0.97
C HIS A 65 -1.63 2.36 0.31
N ASN A 66 -2.89 2.78 0.53
CA ASN A 66 -3.62 2.50 1.77
C ASN A 66 -4.57 1.30 1.65
N VAL A 67 -4.95 0.90 0.44
CA VAL A 67 -5.89 -0.22 0.26
C VAL A 67 -5.26 -1.53 0.72
N GLY A 68 -6.02 -2.31 1.49
CA GLY A 68 -5.54 -3.61 1.97
C GLY A 68 -6.67 -4.51 2.44
N ILE A 69 -6.40 -5.80 2.41
CA ILE A 69 -7.23 -6.87 2.98
C ILE A 69 -6.57 -7.32 4.27
N GLY A 70 -7.35 -7.50 5.33
CA GLY A 70 -6.87 -7.84 6.66
C GLY A 70 -6.70 -9.34 6.91
N PRO A 71 -6.28 -9.72 8.13
CA PRO A 71 -5.92 -11.11 8.49
C PRO A 71 -7.12 -12.04 8.68
N GLY A 72 -8.34 -11.50 8.67
CA GLY A 72 -9.57 -12.26 9.01
C GLY A 72 -10.16 -13.07 7.85
N GLU A 73 -9.48 -13.19 6.72
CA GLU A 73 -9.99 -13.95 5.56
C GLU A 73 -10.01 -15.47 5.86
N PRO A 74 -11.20 -16.11 5.95
CA PRO A 74 -11.30 -17.49 6.39
C PRO A 74 -10.85 -18.51 5.35
N ARG A 75 -10.72 -18.08 4.08
CA ARG A 75 -10.32 -18.92 2.94
C ARG A 75 -9.52 -18.12 1.93
N ARG A 76 -8.71 -18.83 1.13
CA ARG A 76 -8.09 -18.23 -0.05
C ARG A 76 -9.19 -17.85 -1.07
N VAL A 77 -9.31 -16.56 -1.32
CA VAL A 77 -10.18 -16.03 -2.38
C VAL A 77 -9.32 -15.85 -3.63
N GLU A 78 -9.82 -16.31 -4.76
CA GLU A 78 -9.17 -16.12 -6.05
C GLU A 78 -9.80 -14.98 -6.83
N THR A 79 -8.98 -14.13 -7.42
CA THR A 79 -9.42 -13.03 -8.27
C THR A 79 -9.78 -13.49 -9.67
N ALA A 80 -10.39 -12.63 -10.48
CA ALA A 80 -10.68 -12.90 -11.89
C ALA A 80 -9.41 -13.22 -12.71
N ASP A 81 -8.24 -12.74 -12.28
CA ASP A 81 -6.94 -13.00 -12.90
C ASP A 81 -6.29 -14.30 -12.39
N GLY A 82 -6.99 -15.11 -11.56
CA GLY A 82 -6.45 -16.34 -10.98
C GLY A 82 -5.44 -16.14 -9.86
N LEU A 83 -5.37 -14.94 -9.28
CA LEU A 83 -4.43 -14.60 -8.21
C LEU A 83 -5.07 -14.74 -6.82
N SER A 84 -4.25 -14.96 -5.78
CA SER A 84 -4.72 -14.76 -4.41
C SER A 84 -5.13 -13.31 -4.22
N GLN A 85 -6.37 -13.06 -3.78
CA GLN A 85 -6.88 -11.71 -3.56
C GLN A 85 -6.04 -10.95 -2.52
N MET A 86 -5.54 -11.65 -1.49
CA MET A 86 -4.62 -11.08 -0.49
C MET A 86 -3.36 -10.53 -1.15
N PHE A 87 -2.72 -11.33 -2.02
CA PHE A 87 -1.52 -10.90 -2.74
C PHE A 87 -1.83 -9.80 -3.77
N ALA A 88 -2.91 -9.98 -4.55
CA ALA A 88 -3.30 -9.03 -5.59
C ALA A 88 -3.52 -7.62 -5.02
N VAL A 89 -4.26 -7.50 -3.90
CA VAL A 89 -4.61 -6.20 -3.31
C VAL A 89 -3.47 -5.61 -2.49
N ASN A 90 -2.81 -6.44 -1.63
CA ASN A 90 -1.83 -5.92 -0.70
C ASN A 90 -0.44 -5.70 -1.32
N VAL A 91 -0.08 -6.45 -2.39
CA VAL A 91 1.27 -6.42 -2.95
C VAL A 91 1.28 -6.00 -4.42
N LEU A 92 0.51 -6.69 -5.27
CA LEU A 92 0.57 -6.45 -6.72
C LEU A 92 -0.06 -5.10 -7.10
N ALA A 93 -1.13 -4.67 -6.42
CA ALA A 93 -1.75 -3.38 -6.69
C ALA A 93 -0.81 -2.20 -6.35
N PRO A 94 -0.18 -2.12 -5.15
CA PRO A 94 0.86 -1.12 -4.89
C PRO A 94 2.00 -1.15 -5.91
N TYR A 95 2.48 -2.34 -6.29
CA TYR A 95 3.52 -2.48 -7.32
C TYR A 95 3.08 -1.91 -8.66
N LEU A 96 1.94 -2.38 -9.18
CA LEU A 96 1.50 -2.02 -10.53
C LEU A 96 1.08 -0.55 -10.62
N LEU A 97 0.45 -0.01 -9.59
CA LEU A 97 0.13 1.41 -9.52
C LEU A 97 1.42 2.26 -9.47
N THR A 98 2.42 1.85 -8.69
CA THR A 98 3.74 2.51 -8.68
C THR A 98 4.39 2.50 -10.07
N ALA A 99 4.29 1.38 -10.80
CA ALA A 99 4.89 1.25 -12.12
C ALA A 99 4.15 2.03 -13.24
N LEU A 100 2.85 2.25 -13.10
CA LEU A 100 1.99 2.85 -14.13
C LEU A 100 1.74 4.35 -13.95
N MET A 101 1.73 4.83 -12.72
CA MET A 101 1.49 6.25 -12.47
C MET A 101 2.73 7.08 -12.76
N ALA A 102 2.52 8.36 -13.15
CA ALA A 102 3.58 9.34 -13.23
C ALA A 102 4.31 9.39 -11.87
N PRO A 103 5.65 9.23 -11.82
CA PRO A 103 6.38 9.06 -10.57
C PRO A 103 6.18 10.26 -9.64
N PRO A 104 5.62 10.08 -8.42
CA PRO A 104 5.47 11.15 -7.44
C PRO A 104 6.81 11.42 -6.75
N GLN A 105 6.88 12.45 -5.92
CA GLN A 105 8.06 12.67 -5.07
C GLN A 105 8.08 11.72 -3.86
N ARG A 106 6.90 11.27 -3.39
CA ARG A 106 6.76 10.46 -2.18
C ARG A 106 5.81 9.29 -2.41
N LEU A 107 6.24 8.12 -1.96
CA LEU A 107 5.46 6.89 -1.92
C LEU A 107 5.36 6.38 -0.48
N VAL A 108 4.15 6.12 -0.04
CA VAL A 108 3.85 5.64 1.31
C VAL A 108 3.09 4.32 1.22
N TYR A 109 3.65 3.26 1.78
CA TYR A 109 3.08 1.91 1.76
C TYR A 109 2.56 1.53 3.14
N LEU A 110 1.26 1.21 3.24
CA LEU A 110 0.66 0.78 4.50
C LEU A 110 0.88 -0.71 4.74
N SER A 111 1.86 -1.01 5.57
CA SER A 111 2.13 -2.35 6.07
C SER A 111 1.39 -2.59 7.41
N SER A 112 1.94 -3.43 8.27
CA SER A 112 1.42 -3.80 9.59
C SER A 112 2.55 -4.30 10.47
N GLY A 113 2.44 -4.17 11.78
CA GLY A 113 3.34 -4.82 12.74
C GLY A 113 3.44 -6.33 12.55
N MET A 114 2.42 -6.95 11.96
CA MET A 114 2.41 -8.38 11.64
C MET A 114 3.43 -8.77 10.56
N HIS A 115 4.01 -7.82 9.80
CA HIS A 115 5.08 -8.12 8.85
C HIS A 115 6.29 -8.81 9.50
N ARG A 116 6.50 -8.58 10.80
CA ARG A 116 7.61 -9.20 11.58
C ARG A 116 7.48 -10.71 11.72
N SER A 117 6.26 -11.25 11.53
CA SER A 117 5.97 -12.69 11.52
C SER A 117 5.73 -13.24 10.10
N GLY A 118 5.96 -12.42 9.09
CA GLY A 118 5.82 -12.80 7.68
C GLY A 118 6.99 -13.65 7.18
N HIS A 119 6.77 -14.32 6.06
CA HIS A 119 7.78 -15.04 5.32
C HIS A 119 7.87 -14.47 3.90
N ALA A 120 9.06 -14.13 3.44
CA ALA A 120 9.31 -13.64 2.08
C ALA A 120 9.51 -14.80 1.08
N ASP A 121 8.70 -15.85 1.21
CA ASP A 121 8.74 -17.01 0.31
C ASP A 121 7.89 -16.75 -0.95
N LEU A 122 8.57 -16.42 -2.05
CA LEU A 122 7.93 -16.16 -3.33
C LEU A 122 7.55 -17.44 -4.10
N THR A 123 8.01 -18.62 -3.66
CA THR A 123 7.69 -19.88 -4.35
C THR A 123 6.20 -20.24 -4.21
N ASP A 124 5.56 -19.82 -3.13
CA ASP A 124 4.11 -19.97 -2.91
C ASP A 124 3.47 -18.69 -2.31
N ALA A 125 3.88 -17.51 -2.80
CA ALA A 125 3.29 -16.22 -2.40
C ALA A 125 1.77 -16.14 -2.68
N GLN A 126 1.28 -16.98 -3.60
CA GLN A 126 -0.14 -17.10 -3.93
C GLN A 126 -0.91 -18.08 -3.02
N TRP A 127 -0.25 -18.76 -2.09
CA TRP A 127 -0.88 -19.74 -1.22
C TRP A 127 -1.65 -20.83 -1.97
N ARG A 128 -1.05 -21.38 -3.01
CA ARG A 128 -1.67 -22.43 -3.85
C ARG A 128 -1.36 -23.83 -3.35
N ALA A 129 -0.16 -24.04 -2.81
CA ALA A 129 0.32 -25.35 -2.39
C ALA A 129 0.04 -25.62 -0.91
N ARG A 130 0.24 -24.66 -0.04
CA ARG A 130 0.07 -24.81 1.42
C ARG A 130 -1.37 -24.56 1.87
N ARG A 131 -1.75 -25.16 3.00
CA ARG A 131 -3.06 -24.94 3.63
C ARG A 131 -3.23 -23.44 3.97
N TRP A 132 -4.37 -22.87 3.59
CA TRP A 132 -4.68 -21.46 3.84
C TRP A 132 -4.67 -21.14 5.34
N ASN A 133 -3.99 -20.08 5.68
CA ASN A 133 -4.02 -19.41 6.98
C ASN A 133 -4.07 -17.89 6.72
N GLY A 134 -5.22 -17.27 6.94
CA GLY A 134 -5.45 -15.86 6.61
C GLY A 134 -4.53 -14.91 7.37
N SER A 135 -4.24 -15.21 8.64
CA SER A 135 -3.32 -14.41 9.45
C SER A 135 -1.88 -14.47 8.93
N GLN A 136 -1.40 -15.66 8.55
CA GLN A 136 -0.06 -15.82 8.00
C GLN A 136 0.03 -15.22 6.58
N ALA A 137 -1.00 -15.43 5.74
CA ALA A 137 -1.04 -14.84 4.40
C ALA A 137 -1.02 -13.31 4.45
N TYR A 138 -1.70 -12.73 5.43
CA TYR A 138 -1.65 -11.29 5.68
C TYR A 138 -0.25 -10.86 6.14
N SER A 139 0.36 -11.55 7.11
CA SER A 139 1.72 -11.26 7.60
C SER A 139 2.74 -11.31 6.47
N ASP A 140 2.68 -12.36 5.63
CA ASP A 140 3.52 -12.51 4.44
C ASP A 140 3.32 -11.32 3.48
N SER A 141 2.07 -10.97 3.16
CA SER A 141 1.77 -9.85 2.26
C SER A 141 2.28 -8.51 2.80
N LYS A 142 2.25 -8.32 4.13
CA LYS A 142 2.72 -7.08 4.75
C LYS A 142 4.25 -7.00 4.86
N LEU A 143 4.94 -8.16 4.93
CA LEU A 143 6.40 -8.20 4.73
C LEU A 143 6.77 -7.86 3.28
N LEU A 144 6.06 -8.44 2.29
CA LEU A 144 6.28 -8.13 0.88
C LEU A 144 6.01 -6.65 0.56
N ASP A 145 5.06 -6.00 1.25
CA ASP A 145 4.79 -4.58 1.15
C ASP A 145 6.00 -3.72 1.62
N VAL A 146 6.67 -4.13 2.72
CA VAL A 146 7.90 -3.48 3.18
C VAL A 146 9.06 -3.71 2.19
N LEU A 147 9.22 -4.94 1.69
CA LEU A 147 10.21 -5.25 0.65
C LEU A 147 10.01 -4.37 -0.59
N LEU A 148 8.77 -4.22 -1.04
CA LEU A 148 8.42 -3.37 -2.18
C LEU A 148 8.81 -1.91 -1.93
N ALA A 149 8.44 -1.35 -0.78
CA ALA A 149 8.79 0.02 -0.42
C ALA A 149 10.31 0.26 -0.44
N PHE A 150 11.09 -0.69 0.09
CA PHE A 150 12.55 -0.61 0.15
C PHE A 150 13.21 -0.85 -1.22
N ALA A 151 12.64 -1.76 -2.03
CA ALA A 151 13.06 -1.96 -3.40
C ALA A 151 12.91 -0.68 -4.25
N VAL A 152 11.76 -0.01 -4.12
CA VAL A 152 11.49 1.26 -4.81
C VAL A 152 12.43 2.36 -4.30
N ALA A 153 12.68 2.45 -3.00
CA ALA A 153 13.64 3.40 -2.42
C ALA A 153 15.05 3.23 -3.02
N ARG A 154 15.49 1.98 -3.20
CA ARG A 154 16.79 1.64 -3.78
C ARG A 154 16.84 1.93 -5.29
N ARG A 155 15.78 1.55 -6.02
CA ARG A 155 15.70 1.69 -7.49
C ARG A 155 15.47 3.13 -7.92
N TRP A 156 14.78 3.95 -7.12
CA TRP A 156 14.44 5.35 -7.41
C TRP A 156 14.97 6.29 -6.33
N PRO A 157 16.29 6.53 -6.26
CA PRO A 157 16.95 7.24 -5.15
C PRO A 157 16.54 8.72 -5.01
N ARG A 158 15.92 9.31 -6.05
CA ARG A 158 15.36 10.66 -5.99
C ARG A 158 13.95 10.74 -5.42
N MET A 159 13.33 9.60 -5.15
CA MET A 159 11.99 9.48 -4.61
C MET A 159 12.05 9.02 -3.16
N LEU A 160 11.20 9.57 -2.32
CA LEU A 160 11.06 9.14 -0.94
C LEU A 160 10.03 8.00 -0.87
N SER A 161 10.49 6.78 -0.67
CA SER A 161 9.66 5.59 -0.58
C SER A 161 9.79 4.97 0.79
N ASN A 162 8.70 4.94 1.56
CA ASN A 162 8.70 4.45 2.93
C ASN A 162 7.49 3.57 3.21
N ALA A 163 7.62 2.67 4.18
CA ALA A 163 6.51 1.87 4.69
C ALA A 163 6.17 2.27 6.13
N LEU A 164 4.95 1.97 6.55
CA LEU A 164 4.51 2.21 7.93
C LEU A 164 3.48 1.19 8.39
N GLU A 165 3.28 1.12 9.70
CA GLU A 165 2.11 0.52 10.31
C GLU A 165 1.24 1.59 10.99
N PRO A 166 -0.10 1.53 10.79
CA PRO A 166 -1.00 2.48 11.44
C PRO A 166 -1.29 2.16 12.92
N GLY A 167 -0.79 1.02 13.42
CA GLY A 167 -1.23 0.44 14.67
C GLY A 167 -2.48 -0.44 14.51
N TRP A 168 -2.95 -1.00 15.63
CA TRP A 168 -4.21 -1.72 15.68
C TRP A 168 -5.34 -0.76 16.09
N VAL A 169 -5.92 -0.12 15.10
CA VAL A 169 -6.91 0.96 15.28
C VAL A 169 -8.34 0.48 15.02
N ALA A 170 -9.32 1.12 15.69
CA ALA A 170 -10.74 0.80 15.62
C ALA A 170 -11.35 1.17 14.27
N THR A 171 -11.09 0.33 13.28
CA THR A 171 -11.62 0.39 11.90
C THR A 171 -12.45 -0.86 11.60
N ARG A 172 -13.03 -0.95 10.39
CA ARG A 172 -13.71 -2.18 9.94
C ARG A 172 -12.77 -3.40 9.97
N MET A 173 -11.47 -3.21 9.71
CA MET A 173 -10.46 -4.27 9.73
C MET A 173 -10.01 -4.59 11.16
N GLY A 174 -9.76 -3.58 11.98
CA GLY A 174 -9.24 -3.77 13.34
C GLY A 174 -10.30 -4.18 14.36
N GLY A 175 -11.58 -3.91 14.06
CA GLY A 175 -12.68 -4.16 14.98
C GLY A 175 -12.82 -3.13 16.11
N PRO A 176 -13.94 -3.16 16.86
CA PRO A 176 -14.24 -2.13 17.86
C PRO A 176 -13.36 -2.19 19.12
N GLY A 177 -12.70 -3.34 19.36
CA GLY A 177 -11.81 -3.55 20.52
C GLY A 177 -10.35 -3.20 20.29
N ALA A 178 -10.01 -2.59 19.15
CA ALA A 178 -8.65 -2.19 18.85
C ALA A 178 -8.17 -1.09 19.81
N PRO A 179 -6.97 -1.24 20.41
CA PRO A 179 -6.54 -0.41 21.53
C PRO A 179 -5.88 0.91 21.12
N ASP A 180 -5.41 1.03 19.85
CA ASP A 180 -4.60 2.17 19.44
C ASP A 180 -5.47 3.37 19.06
N ASP A 181 -4.93 4.57 19.28
CA ASP A 181 -5.60 5.83 18.93
C ASP A 181 -5.80 5.94 17.41
N LEU A 182 -7.04 6.13 17.01
CA LEU A 182 -7.45 6.22 15.62
C LEU A 182 -6.84 7.45 14.90
N ALA A 183 -6.62 8.55 15.61
CA ALA A 183 -6.00 9.76 15.05
C ALA A 183 -4.52 9.50 14.74
N LEU A 184 -3.78 8.86 15.66
CA LEU A 184 -2.39 8.47 15.47
C LEU A 184 -2.23 7.47 14.32
N GLY A 185 -3.20 6.56 14.12
CA GLY A 185 -3.22 5.60 13.01
C GLY A 185 -3.21 6.23 11.63
N SER A 186 -3.67 7.48 11.50
CA SER A 186 -3.66 8.22 10.22
C SER A 186 -2.56 9.28 10.12
N ALA A 187 -1.99 9.71 11.25
CA ALA A 187 -1.03 10.80 11.31
C ALA A 187 0.27 10.49 10.56
N THR A 188 0.83 9.29 10.76
CA THR A 188 2.12 8.90 10.16
C THR A 188 2.08 8.89 8.64
N GLN A 189 1.00 8.37 8.04
CA GLN A 189 0.88 8.34 6.58
C GLN A 189 0.74 9.74 5.97
N ALA A 190 0.00 10.63 6.62
CA ALA A 190 -0.15 12.01 6.19
C ALA A 190 1.15 12.81 6.36
N TRP A 191 1.86 12.60 7.48
CA TRP A 191 3.17 13.20 7.75
C TRP A 191 4.21 12.77 6.72
N LEU A 192 4.34 11.47 6.40
CA LEU A 192 5.24 10.99 5.35
C LEU A 192 4.89 11.54 3.97
N ALA A 193 3.60 11.74 3.68
CA ALA A 193 3.14 12.21 2.38
C ALA A 193 3.40 13.70 2.17
N ALA A 194 3.34 14.56 3.22
CA ALA A 194 3.26 15.99 3.03
C ALA A 194 4.16 16.85 3.93
N SER A 195 4.76 16.30 5.00
CA SER A 195 5.55 17.11 5.94
C SER A 195 6.93 17.49 5.39
N ASP A 196 7.36 18.70 5.67
CA ASP A 196 8.74 19.19 5.43
C ASP A 196 9.70 18.86 6.59
N ASP A 197 9.21 18.18 7.62
CA ASP A 197 10.03 17.67 8.70
C ASP A 197 11.20 16.83 8.13
N PRO A 198 12.46 17.10 8.50
CA PRO A 198 13.61 16.31 8.07
C PRO A 198 13.44 14.81 8.31
N ASP A 199 12.77 14.41 9.39
CA ASP A 199 12.53 13.00 9.72
C ASP A 199 11.48 12.35 8.82
N ALA A 200 10.61 13.12 8.13
CA ALA A 200 9.71 12.65 7.09
C ALA A 200 10.38 12.58 5.70
N ARG A 201 11.47 13.33 5.49
CA ARG A 201 12.18 13.47 4.21
C ARG A 201 13.29 12.44 4.05
N VAL A 202 12.98 11.19 4.40
CA VAL A 202 13.88 10.04 4.31
C VAL A 202 13.31 8.98 3.37
N SER A 203 14.13 8.01 2.96
CA SER A 203 13.71 6.93 2.07
C SER A 203 14.21 5.58 2.60
N GLY A 204 13.49 4.50 2.29
CA GLY A 204 13.84 3.15 2.72
C GLY A 204 13.69 2.94 4.23
N ARG A 205 12.68 3.56 4.85
CA ARG A 205 12.42 3.45 6.28
C ARG A 205 11.03 2.89 6.56
N TYR A 206 10.88 2.40 7.78
CA TYR A 206 9.62 1.89 8.31
C TYR A 206 9.23 2.67 9.57
N PHE A 207 7.97 3.05 9.70
CA PHE A 207 7.50 3.92 10.76
C PHE A 207 6.30 3.35 11.53
N TYR A 208 6.23 3.71 12.80
CA TYR A 208 5.06 3.60 13.65
C TYR A 208 4.94 4.86 14.48
N HIS A 209 3.78 5.54 14.44
CA HIS A 209 3.54 6.82 15.11
C HIS A 209 4.66 7.84 14.91
N GLN A 210 5.06 8.05 13.62
CA GLN A 210 6.14 8.97 13.18
C GLN A 210 7.55 8.63 13.73
N GLN A 211 7.72 7.47 14.35
CA GLN A 211 9.00 7.01 14.87
C GLN A 211 9.54 5.86 14.01
N PRO A 212 10.82 5.91 13.60
CA PRO A 212 11.45 4.80 12.89
C PRO A 212 11.41 3.51 13.72
N GLN A 213 11.12 2.40 13.08
CA GLN A 213 11.02 1.09 13.71
C GLN A 213 11.89 0.06 13.00
N ARG A 214 12.24 -1.00 13.74
CA ARG A 214 12.88 -2.18 13.17
C ARG A 214 11.90 -2.98 12.32
N VAL A 215 12.39 -3.53 11.23
CA VAL A 215 11.63 -4.40 10.32
C VAL A 215 12.13 -5.84 10.41
N HIS A 216 11.40 -6.75 9.78
CA HIS A 216 11.88 -8.11 9.55
C HIS A 216 13.23 -8.05 8.78
N PRO A 217 14.25 -8.84 9.15
CA PRO A 217 15.59 -8.78 8.53
C PRO A 217 15.57 -8.96 7.02
N ASP A 218 14.67 -9.80 6.49
CA ASP A 218 14.52 -10.03 5.05
C ASP A 218 14.13 -8.77 4.27
N ALA A 219 13.53 -7.76 4.91
CA ALA A 219 13.19 -6.51 4.25
C ALA A 219 14.42 -5.76 3.69
N HIS A 220 15.60 -5.99 4.27
CA HIS A 220 16.87 -5.39 3.84
C HIS A 220 17.65 -6.24 2.81
N ARG A 221 17.15 -7.42 2.46
CA ARG A 221 17.82 -8.31 1.51
C ARG A 221 17.49 -7.91 0.08
N GLU A 222 18.50 -7.33 -0.60
CA GLU A 222 18.31 -6.81 -1.97
C GLU A 222 17.92 -7.90 -2.96
N GLU A 223 18.42 -9.13 -2.79
CA GLU A 223 18.05 -10.26 -3.64
C GLU A 223 16.56 -10.64 -3.51
N LEU A 224 15.96 -10.50 -2.31
CA LEU A 224 14.53 -10.72 -2.13
C LEU A 224 13.68 -9.56 -2.67
N GLN A 225 14.20 -8.32 -2.55
CA GLN A 225 13.57 -7.16 -3.15
C GLN A 225 13.51 -7.29 -4.68
N ASP A 226 14.62 -7.66 -5.31
CA ASP A 226 14.69 -7.85 -6.76
C ASP A 226 13.82 -9.02 -7.22
N ALA A 227 13.86 -10.15 -6.51
CA ALA A 227 13.00 -11.30 -6.81
C ALA A 227 11.51 -10.95 -6.70
N LEU A 228 11.10 -10.10 -5.74
CA LEU A 228 9.73 -9.61 -5.62
C LEU A 228 9.33 -8.74 -6.81
N LEU A 229 10.21 -7.79 -7.21
CA LEU A 229 9.95 -6.94 -8.38
C LEU A 229 9.78 -7.80 -9.65
N ASP A 230 10.66 -8.79 -9.87
CA ASP A 230 10.58 -9.70 -11.00
C ASP A 230 9.31 -10.56 -10.97
N TYR A 231 8.93 -11.06 -9.80
CA TYR A 231 7.70 -11.82 -9.62
C TYR A 231 6.44 -10.99 -9.95
N CYS A 232 6.38 -9.76 -9.45
CA CYS A 232 5.29 -8.85 -9.77
C CYS A 232 5.28 -8.45 -11.25
N ALA A 233 6.46 -8.26 -11.87
CA ALA A 233 6.59 -7.98 -13.30
C ALA A 233 6.07 -9.14 -14.16
N GLN A 234 6.38 -10.39 -13.80
CA GLN A 234 5.88 -11.58 -14.49
C GLN A 234 4.35 -11.67 -14.41
N LEU A 235 3.76 -11.42 -13.23
CA LEU A 235 2.31 -11.49 -13.03
C LEU A 235 1.55 -10.36 -13.73
N SER A 236 2.10 -9.16 -13.78
CA SER A 236 1.45 -7.98 -14.35
C SER A 236 1.77 -7.72 -15.82
N GLY A 237 2.82 -8.36 -16.34
CA GLY A 237 3.37 -8.08 -17.67
C GLY A 237 4.08 -6.72 -17.78
N LEU A 238 4.42 -6.09 -16.66
CA LEU A 238 5.05 -4.77 -16.63
C LEU A 238 6.18 -4.72 -15.59
N ALA A 239 7.40 -4.41 -16.02
CA ALA A 239 8.51 -4.15 -15.11
C ALA A 239 8.43 -2.75 -14.49
N LEU A 240 8.98 -2.58 -13.30
CA LEU A 240 9.15 -1.26 -12.70
C LEU A 240 10.07 -0.42 -13.64
N PRO A 241 9.65 0.78 -14.06
CA PRO A 241 10.48 1.63 -14.94
C PRO A 241 11.85 1.93 -14.32
N ALA A 242 12.85 2.19 -15.16
CA ALA A 242 14.10 2.77 -14.70
C ALA A 242 13.87 4.18 -14.12
N ALA A 243 14.70 4.59 -13.14
CA ALA A 243 14.59 5.89 -12.48
C ALA A 243 14.94 7.06 -13.40
#